data_2ec340d38455d97a6882432eea6fc2f1
#
_entry.id   2ec340d38455d97a6882432eea6fc2f1
#
_cell.length_a   1.000
_cell.length_b   1.000
_cell.length_c   1.000
_cell.angle_alpha   90.00
_cell.angle_beta   90.00
_cell.angle_gamma   90.00
#
_symmetry.space_group_name_H-M   'P 1'
#
loop_
_entity.id
_entity.type
_entity.pdbx_description
1 polymer ?
#
loop_
_entity_poly.entity_id
_entity_poly.type
_entity_poly.pdbx_seq_one_letter_code
_entity_poly.pdbx_strand_id
1 'polypeptide(L)'
;PNQELSDTMMTQRIMEVTSEVQDYLNKSYDFFSKKFLNVDKHVFDIKQEVIAKTGLFIVKKRYGLKIINDAGRKVNKIHVKGLDTVRSNFAVAMKKLLSSVLEDILTDVPKEKIDDRITLFKRNMHMLHYDVMANPIGVKGIQKYIQKSDDTFQLFKKGAPVHVKSAINYNSLLQHWYEGRKYEKISNGTKIKWVYLKDNEFGFDTIAYKGYEDPPQILELIKNKIDHNKMYEQAMSKKLGMFYEAMGWDGIVDKQQSIERFF
;
A
#
# COMPACT_ATOMS: atom_id res chain seq x y z
N PRO A 1 32.60 18.75 -21.44
CA PRO A 1 32.22 17.42 -21.09
C PRO A 1 31.92 17.42 -19.59
N ASN A 2 30.64 17.39 -19.23
CA ASN A 2 30.22 17.25 -17.84
C ASN A 2 30.68 15.87 -17.38
N GLN A 3 31.73 15.80 -16.57
CA GLN A 3 32.11 14.61 -15.86
C GLN A 3 31.01 14.30 -14.85
N GLU A 4 30.27 13.20 -15.02
CA GLU A 4 29.38 12.69 -13.99
C GLU A 4 30.20 12.44 -12.72
N LEU A 5 29.95 13.23 -11.69
CA LEU A 5 30.57 13.03 -10.38
C LEU A 5 30.14 11.66 -9.85
N SER A 6 31.09 10.86 -9.40
CA SER A 6 30.75 9.58 -8.75
C SER A 6 29.84 9.84 -7.52
N ASP A 7 28.99 8.88 -7.17
CA ASP A 7 28.11 8.98 -5.99
C ASP A 7 28.88 9.36 -4.71
N THR A 8 30.12 8.93 -4.60
CA THR A 8 31.02 9.26 -3.48
C THR A 8 31.39 10.74 -3.47
N MET A 9 31.79 11.29 -4.63
CA MET A 9 32.14 12.71 -4.74
C MET A 9 30.93 13.62 -4.51
N MET A 10 29.77 13.26 -5.05
CA MET A 10 28.52 13.98 -4.79
C MET A 10 28.15 13.95 -3.31
N THR A 11 28.23 12.79 -2.67
CA THR A 11 27.96 12.64 -1.24
C THR A 11 28.87 13.52 -0.42
N GLN A 12 30.19 13.51 -0.69
CA GLN A 12 31.16 14.34 0.00
C GLN A 12 30.83 15.84 -0.16
N ARG A 13 30.54 16.30 -1.38
CA ARG A 13 30.21 17.70 -1.63
C ARG A 13 28.91 18.13 -0.91
N ILE A 14 27.90 17.26 -0.90
CA ILE A 14 26.65 17.52 -0.14
C ILE A 14 26.95 17.62 1.36
N MET A 15 27.81 16.75 1.91
CA MET A 15 28.19 16.78 3.33
C MET A 15 28.91 18.09 3.70
N GLU A 16 29.81 18.57 2.86
CA GLU A 16 30.50 19.87 3.06
C GLU A 16 29.48 21.01 3.12
N VAL A 17 28.62 21.13 2.10
CA VAL A 17 27.60 22.20 2.03
C VAL A 17 26.61 22.11 3.19
N THR A 18 26.17 20.91 3.54
CA THR A 18 25.21 20.73 4.67
C THR A 18 25.85 21.07 6.01
N SER A 19 27.15 20.84 6.19
CA SER A 19 27.87 21.27 7.40
C SER A 19 27.86 22.81 7.53
N GLU A 20 28.18 23.52 6.45
CA GLU A 20 28.13 24.99 6.44
C GLU A 20 26.72 25.54 6.75
N VAL A 21 25.68 24.94 6.13
CA VAL A 21 24.28 25.30 6.38
C VAL A 21 23.89 25.00 7.83
N GLN A 22 24.30 23.86 8.37
CA GLN A 22 24.01 23.47 9.75
C GLN A 22 24.63 24.48 10.74
N ASP A 23 25.88 24.85 10.54
CA ASP A 23 26.58 25.84 11.37
C ASP A 23 25.90 27.21 11.29
N TYR A 24 25.51 27.63 10.09
CA TYR A 24 24.77 28.88 9.90
C TYR A 24 23.42 28.89 10.65
N LEU A 25 22.65 27.79 10.51
CA LEU A 25 21.36 27.66 11.18
C LEU A 25 21.53 27.68 12.71
N ASN A 26 22.47 26.93 13.27
CA ASN A 26 22.69 26.88 14.72
C ASN A 26 23.06 28.27 15.27
N LYS A 27 24.00 28.98 14.61
CA LYS A 27 24.34 30.35 14.97
C LYS A 27 23.15 31.31 14.88
N SER A 28 22.34 31.16 13.84
CA SER A 28 21.13 32.00 13.65
C SER A 28 20.09 31.74 14.74
N TYR A 29 19.88 30.50 15.14
CA TYR A 29 18.97 30.16 16.23
C TYR A 29 19.49 30.60 17.60
N ASP A 30 20.80 30.53 17.87
CA ASP A 30 21.41 31.09 19.08
C ASP A 30 21.18 32.60 19.16
N PHE A 31 21.44 33.30 18.05
CA PHE A 31 21.18 34.75 17.96
C PHE A 31 19.69 35.10 18.22
N PHE A 32 18.77 34.33 17.57
CA PHE A 32 17.34 34.53 17.76
C PHE A 32 16.92 34.29 19.22
N SER A 33 17.39 33.20 19.82
CA SER A 33 17.08 32.81 21.20
C SER A 33 17.55 33.89 22.18
N LYS A 34 18.75 34.42 22.02
CA LYS A 34 19.29 35.48 22.84
C LYS A 34 18.53 36.80 22.68
N LYS A 35 18.27 37.19 21.43
CA LYS A 35 17.65 38.48 21.11
C LYS A 35 16.18 38.57 21.47
N PHE A 36 15.40 37.48 21.23
CA PHE A 36 13.94 37.50 21.33
C PHE A 36 13.38 36.72 22.51
N LEU A 37 14.12 35.71 23.00
CA LEU A 37 13.63 34.82 24.05
C LEU A 37 14.42 34.99 25.37
N ASN A 38 15.46 35.80 25.39
CA ASN A 38 16.35 36.01 26.53
C ASN A 38 16.97 34.69 27.06
N VAL A 39 17.34 33.80 26.14
CA VAL A 39 17.98 32.50 26.39
C VAL A 39 19.30 32.45 25.62
N ASP A 40 20.39 32.05 26.26
CA ASP A 40 21.73 32.11 25.68
C ASP A 40 21.94 31.22 24.48
N LYS A 41 21.30 30.03 24.45
CA LYS A 41 21.39 29.04 23.36
C LYS A 41 20.05 28.42 23.07
N HIS A 42 19.84 28.05 21.80
CA HIS A 42 18.70 27.22 21.42
C HIS A 42 18.89 25.77 21.85
N VAL A 43 17.79 25.00 21.92
CA VAL A 43 17.75 23.58 22.29
C VAL A 43 17.45 22.65 21.10
N PHE A 44 17.44 23.20 19.89
CA PHE A 44 17.20 22.41 18.69
C PHE A 44 18.47 21.64 18.29
N ASP A 45 18.33 20.35 17.96
CA ASP A 45 19.39 19.53 17.38
C ASP A 45 19.20 19.49 15.86
N ILE A 46 19.83 20.43 15.17
CA ILE A 46 19.75 20.56 13.70
C ILE A 46 20.94 19.85 13.11
N LYS A 47 20.68 18.78 12.37
CA LYS A 47 21.71 17.98 11.69
C LYS A 47 21.22 17.39 10.38
N GLN A 48 22.15 17.09 9.50
CA GLN A 48 21.87 16.31 8.30
C GLN A 48 21.50 14.88 8.71
N GLU A 49 20.35 14.38 8.21
CA GLU A 49 19.83 13.06 8.56
C GLU A 49 20.16 12.04 7.46
N VAL A 50 19.71 12.31 6.23
CA VAL A 50 19.92 11.38 5.11
C VAL A 50 20.31 12.12 3.83
N ILE A 51 21.06 11.43 2.96
CA ILE A 51 21.25 11.83 1.56
C ILE A 51 20.62 10.75 0.68
N ALA A 52 19.69 11.15 -0.17
CA ALA A 52 19.04 10.29 -1.15
C ALA A 52 19.55 10.60 -2.56
N LYS A 53 19.86 9.56 -3.35
CA LYS A 53 20.23 9.69 -4.76
C LYS A 53 19.01 10.04 -5.61
N THR A 54 17.89 9.38 -5.36
CA THR A 54 16.60 9.61 -6.04
C THR A 54 15.47 9.66 -5.03
N GLY A 55 14.39 10.35 -5.39
CA GLY A 55 13.21 10.46 -4.55
C GLY A 55 11.93 10.65 -5.35
N LEU A 56 10.88 9.90 -4.99
CA LEU A 56 9.53 10.05 -5.52
C LEU A 56 8.63 10.67 -4.45
N PHE A 57 8.18 11.90 -4.67
CA PHE A 57 7.30 12.65 -3.77
C PHE A 57 5.89 12.69 -4.34
N ILE A 58 4.93 12.05 -3.68
CA ILE A 58 3.54 12.00 -4.13
C ILE A 58 2.74 13.17 -3.57
N VAL A 59 2.69 13.27 -2.23
CA VAL A 59 2.08 14.37 -1.48
C VAL A 59 2.78 14.51 -0.14
N LYS A 60 2.43 15.52 0.65
CA LYS A 60 2.96 15.72 2.01
C LYS A 60 2.92 14.42 2.82
N LYS A 61 4.05 14.03 3.40
CA LYS A 61 4.24 12.80 4.21
C LYS A 61 4.08 11.47 3.43
N ARG A 62 4.07 11.49 2.09
CA ARG A 62 3.98 10.28 1.25
C ARG A 62 5.04 10.32 0.17
N TYR A 63 6.14 9.59 0.40
CA TYR A 63 7.30 9.59 -0.49
C TYR A 63 8.09 8.29 -0.37
N GLY A 64 8.92 8.03 -1.38
CA GLY A 64 9.95 7.00 -1.39
C GLY A 64 11.31 7.61 -1.74
N LEU A 65 12.38 7.19 -1.06
CA LEU A 65 13.75 7.66 -1.25
C LEU A 65 14.70 6.49 -1.44
N LYS A 66 15.63 6.60 -2.38
CA LYS A 66 16.80 5.72 -2.44
C LYS A 66 17.95 6.37 -1.68
N ILE A 67 18.14 5.97 -0.44
CA ILE A 67 19.13 6.55 0.48
C ILE A 67 20.50 5.93 0.19
N ILE A 68 21.51 6.79 0.03
CA ILE A 68 22.93 6.44 -0.18
C ILE A 68 23.79 6.78 1.04
N ASN A 69 23.34 7.69 1.90
CA ASN A 69 24.02 8.03 3.16
C ASN A 69 22.96 8.22 4.27
N ASP A 70 23.22 7.65 5.43
CA ASP A 70 22.37 7.71 6.61
C ASP A 70 23.22 8.12 7.81
N ALA A 71 23.07 9.34 8.27
CA ALA A 71 23.84 9.94 9.38
C ALA A 71 25.37 9.72 9.22
N GLY A 72 25.90 9.99 8.03
CA GLY A 72 27.34 9.84 7.72
C GLY A 72 27.76 8.42 7.29
N ARG A 73 26.89 7.42 7.38
CA ARG A 73 27.19 6.03 6.98
C ARG A 73 26.73 5.78 5.55
N LYS A 74 27.61 5.21 4.72
CA LYS A 74 27.22 4.76 3.37
C LYS A 74 26.24 3.61 3.47
N VAL A 75 25.09 3.75 2.81
CA VAL A 75 24.02 2.73 2.75
C VAL A 75 23.50 2.62 1.33
N ASN A 76 22.71 1.58 1.06
CA ASN A 76 21.95 1.42 -0.18
C ASN A 76 20.60 0.82 0.20
N LYS A 77 19.65 1.69 0.58
CA LYS A 77 18.33 1.23 1.04
C LYS A 77 17.23 2.13 0.48
N ILE A 78 16.06 1.54 0.30
CA ILE A 78 14.85 2.29 -0.01
C ILE A 78 14.13 2.60 1.29
N HIS A 79 13.89 3.89 1.53
CA HIS A 79 13.09 4.39 2.64
C HIS A 79 11.74 4.86 2.12
N VAL A 80 10.67 4.37 2.74
CA VAL A 80 9.30 4.68 2.32
C VAL A 80 8.51 5.25 3.49
N LYS A 81 7.82 6.35 3.27
CA LYS A 81 6.93 6.96 4.27
C LYS A 81 5.54 7.17 3.70
N GLY A 82 4.53 6.72 4.45
CA GLY A 82 3.11 6.97 4.16
C GLY A 82 2.53 6.31 2.91
N LEU A 83 3.29 5.50 2.17
CA LEU A 83 2.80 4.74 1.02
C LEU A 83 2.22 3.40 1.44
N ASP A 84 1.38 2.82 0.58
CA ASP A 84 0.71 1.55 0.88
C ASP A 84 1.67 0.34 0.87
N THR A 85 2.87 0.51 0.31
CA THR A 85 3.95 -0.49 0.34
C THR A 85 4.37 -0.91 1.75
N VAL A 86 4.18 -0.04 2.74
CA VAL A 86 4.55 -0.31 4.15
C VAL A 86 3.34 -0.62 5.04
N ARG A 87 2.11 -0.56 4.53
CA ARG A 87 0.90 -0.81 5.31
C ARG A 87 0.67 -2.30 5.56
N SER A 88 0.22 -2.64 6.76
CA SER A 88 -0.10 -4.02 7.15
C SER A 88 -1.45 -4.50 6.62
N ASN A 89 -2.39 -3.59 6.31
CA ASN A 89 -3.74 -3.90 5.84
C ASN A 89 -3.87 -3.94 4.31
N PHE A 90 -2.80 -4.30 3.61
CA PHE A 90 -2.74 -4.36 2.16
C PHE A 90 -2.33 -5.75 1.68
N ALA A 91 -2.98 -6.25 0.64
CA ALA A 91 -2.74 -7.60 0.11
C ALA A 91 -1.27 -7.81 -0.26
N VAL A 92 -0.72 -8.97 0.09
CA VAL A 92 0.72 -9.27 -0.06
C VAL A 92 1.18 -9.16 -1.50
N ALA A 93 0.41 -9.72 -2.45
CA ALA A 93 0.75 -9.68 -3.87
C ALA A 93 0.77 -8.24 -4.41
N MET A 94 -0.25 -7.43 -4.06
CA MET A 94 -0.35 -6.03 -4.45
C MET A 94 0.76 -5.18 -3.83
N LYS A 95 1.09 -5.45 -2.57
CA LYS A 95 2.18 -4.79 -1.86
C LYS A 95 3.53 -5.04 -2.53
N LYS A 96 3.80 -6.30 -2.92
CA LYS A 96 5.02 -6.68 -3.64
C LYS A 96 5.12 -5.95 -4.98
N LEU A 97 4.05 -5.96 -5.78
CA LEU A 97 4.02 -5.24 -7.05
C LEU A 97 4.29 -3.74 -6.87
N LEU A 98 3.56 -3.10 -5.95
CA LEU A 98 3.72 -1.66 -5.72
C LEU A 98 5.12 -1.30 -5.22
N SER A 99 5.73 -2.16 -4.39
CA SER A 99 7.11 -1.99 -3.92
C SER A 99 8.12 -2.15 -5.06
N SER A 100 7.94 -3.14 -5.94
CA SER A 100 8.81 -3.31 -7.11
C SER A 100 8.71 -2.15 -8.09
N VAL A 101 7.50 -1.64 -8.34
CA VAL A 101 7.31 -0.44 -9.20
C VAL A 101 7.99 0.78 -8.58
N LEU A 102 7.86 0.98 -7.26
CA LEU A 102 8.56 2.08 -6.58
C LEU A 102 10.08 1.94 -6.67
N GLU A 103 10.61 0.74 -6.48
CA GLU A 103 12.03 0.46 -6.62
C GLU A 103 12.53 0.71 -8.04
N ASP A 104 11.80 0.24 -9.05
CA ASP A 104 12.10 0.45 -10.45
C ASP A 104 12.17 1.97 -10.77
N ILE A 105 11.20 2.76 -10.31
CA ILE A 105 11.19 4.23 -10.47
C ILE A 105 12.42 4.86 -9.80
N LEU A 106 12.72 4.47 -8.56
CA LEU A 106 13.84 5.02 -7.80
C LEU A 106 15.22 4.58 -8.34
N THR A 107 15.26 3.61 -9.24
CA THR A 107 16.49 3.10 -9.89
C THR A 107 16.54 3.41 -11.37
N ASP A 108 15.71 4.36 -11.85
CA ASP A 108 15.66 4.83 -13.22
C ASP A 108 15.41 3.72 -14.26
N VAL A 109 14.63 2.70 -13.90
CA VAL A 109 14.17 1.70 -14.86
C VAL A 109 13.23 2.35 -15.87
N PRO A 110 13.41 2.14 -17.19
CA PRO A 110 12.55 2.72 -18.22
C PRO A 110 11.07 2.39 -18.01
N LYS A 111 10.19 3.38 -18.28
CA LYS A 111 8.73 3.27 -18.11
C LYS A 111 8.16 2.00 -18.78
N GLU A 112 8.63 1.68 -19.98
CA GLU A 112 8.18 0.52 -20.75
C GLU A 112 8.37 -0.80 -20.01
N LYS A 113 9.48 -0.95 -19.29
CA LYS A 113 9.75 -2.15 -18.46
C LYS A 113 8.85 -2.21 -17.24
N ILE A 114 8.52 -1.04 -16.68
CA ILE A 114 7.57 -0.93 -15.56
C ILE A 114 6.17 -1.29 -16.03
N ASP A 115 5.73 -0.77 -17.18
CA ASP A 115 4.46 -1.11 -17.82
C ASP A 115 4.36 -2.62 -18.12
N ASP A 116 5.42 -3.21 -18.68
CA ASP A 116 5.50 -4.65 -18.95
C ASP A 116 5.36 -5.48 -17.65
N ARG A 117 6.01 -5.08 -16.55
CA ARG A 117 5.90 -5.72 -15.24
C ARG A 117 4.46 -5.69 -14.71
N ILE A 118 3.82 -4.52 -14.77
CA ILE A 118 2.44 -4.33 -14.29
C ILE A 118 1.47 -5.18 -15.13
N THR A 119 1.63 -5.14 -16.45
CA THR A 119 0.82 -5.92 -17.40
C THR A 119 0.99 -7.43 -17.18
N LEU A 120 2.23 -7.89 -17.02
CA LEU A 120 2.52 -9.30 -16.72
C LEU A 120 1.88 -9.75 -15.40
N PHE A 121 1.96 -8.93 -14.35
CA PHE A 121 1.28 -9.21 -13.09
C PHE A 121 -0.23 -9.31 -13.29
N LYS A 122 -0.85 -8.35 -13.99
CA LYS A 122 -2.30 -8.35 -14.25
C LYS A 122 -2.76 -9.59 -15.00
N ARG A 123 -1.98 -10.06 -15.98
CA ARG A 123 -2.28 -11.30 -16.74
C ARG A 123 -2.21 -12.55 -15.87
N ASN A 124 -1.23 -12.62 -14.97
CA ASN A 124 -0.92 -13.84 -14.21
C ASN A 124 -1.55 -13.86 -12.81
N MET A 125 -2.15 -12.78 -12.33
CA MET A 125 -2.68 -12.69 -10.96
C MET A 125 -3.79 -13.73 -10.66
N HIS A 126 -4.50 -14.21 -11.68
CA HIS A 126 -5.53 -15.24 -11.54
C HIS A 126 -4.96 -16.60 -11.13
N MET A 127 -3.65 -16.85 -11.33
CA MET A 127 -2.95 -18.05 -10.88
C MET A 127 -2.49 -17.94 -9.41
N LEU A 128 -2.57 -16.76 -8.82
CA LEU A 128 -2.15 -16.56 -7.44
C LEU A 128 -3.17 -17.13 -6.47
N HIS A 129 -2.67 -17.73 -5.40
CA HIS A 129 -3.53 -18.22 -4.33
C HIS A 129 -4.31 -17.05 -3.71
N TYR A 130 -5.60 -17.24 -3.41
CA TYR A 130 -6.48 -16.21 -2.88
C TYR A 130 -5.90 -15.52 -1.63
N ASP A 131 -5.16 -16.23 -0.80
CA ASP A 131 -4.61 -15.71 0.45
C ASP A 131 -3.61 -14.56 0.27
N VAL A 132 -2.83 -14.58 -0.82
CA VAL A 132 -1.89 -13.48 -1.13
C VAL A 132 -2.58 -12.30 -1.82
N MET A 133 -3.79 -12.51 -2.36
CA MET A 133 -4.64 -11.49 -2.96
C MET A 133 -5.59 -10.83 -1.95
N ALA A 134 -5.83 -11.47 -0.81
CA ALA A 134 -6.77 -11.00 0.20
C ALA A 134 -6.20 -9.84 1.03
N ASN A 135 -7.09 -8.91 1.42
CA ASN A 135 -6.74 -7.77 2.25
C ASN A 135 -6.90 -8.11 3.74
N PRO A 136 -5.83 -8.08 4.55
CA PRO A 136 -5.91 -8.31 5.99
C PRO A 136 -6.41 -7.04 6.72
N ILE A 137 -7.28 -7.20 7.70
CA ILE A 137 -7.79 -6.09 8.52
C ILE A 137 -8.40 -6.60 9.84
N GLY A 138 -8.42 -5.75 10.87
CA GLY A 138 -9.22 -5.98 12.08
C GLY A 138 -10.63 -5.40 11.93
N VAL A 139 -11.65 -6.18 12.25
CA VAL A 139 -13.06 -5.76 12.16
C VAL A 139 -13.42 -4.85 13.34
N LYS A 140 -14.10 -3.74 13.06
CA LYS A 140 -14.64 -2.85 14.08
C LYS A 140 -16.07 -2.41 13.71
N GLY A 141 -16.94 -2.31 14.71
CA GLY A 141 -18.28 -1.77 14.54
C GLY A 141 -19.24 -2.67 13.78
N ILE A 142 -19.06 -3.99 13.76
CA ILE A 142 -19.90 -4.92 13.00
C ILE A 142 -21.38 -4.78 13.37
N GLN A 143 -21.72 -4.67 14.67
CA GLN A 143 -23.09 -4.55 15.17
C GLN A 143 -23.79 -3.27 14.68
N LYS A 144 -23.06 -2.19 14.44
CA LYS A 144 -23.59 -0.93 13.93
C LYS A 144 -24.19 -1.07 12.54
N TYR A 145 -23.67 -2.00 11.74
CA TYR A 145 -24.01 -2.16 10.33
C TYR A 145 -24.90 -3.38 10.05
N ILE A 146 -25.15 -4.24 11.03
CA ILE A 146 -26.12 -5.34 10.87
C ILE A 146 -27.53 -4.75 10.75
N GLN A 147 -28.26 -5.19 9.74
CA GLN A 147 -29.68 -4.97 9.59
C GLN A 147 -30.35 -6.33 9.72
N LYS A 148 -31.26 -6.48 10.70
CA LYS A 148 -32.05 -7.69 10.82
C LYS A 148 -33.02 -7.76 9.66
N SER A 149 -33.06 -8.91 9.00
CA SER A 149 -34.06 -9.28 7.99
C SER A 149 -34.74 -10.56 8.45
N ASP A 150 -35.97 -10.75 8.05
CA ASP A 150 -36.70 -12.00 8.28
C ASP A 150 -36.13 -13.15 7.43
N ASP A 151 -35.31 -12.83 6.41
CA ASP A 151 -34.57 -13.80 5.60
C ASP A 151 -33.35 -14.34 6.32
N THR A 152 -32.89 -15.51 5.91
CA THR A 152 -31.76 -16.26 6.46
C THR A 152 -30.45 -15.49 6.37
N PHE A 153 -30.32 -14.55 5.42
CA PHE A 153 -29.16 -13.70 5.23
C PHE A 153 -29.33 -12.36 5.95
N GLN A 154 -28.37 -12.01 6.79
CA GLN A 154 -28.33 -10.70 7.42
C GLN A 154 -27.94 -9.66 6.38
N LEU A 155 -28.82 -8.69 6.15
CA LEU A 155 -28.50 -7.54 5.34
C LEU A 155 -27.66 -6.54 6.15
N PHE A 156 -26.86 -5.75 5.46
CA PHE A 156 -26.09 -4.69 6.06
C PHE A 156 -26.63 -3.31 5.68
N LYS A 157 -26.51 -2.36 6.59
CA LYS A 157 -26.94 -0.98 6.38
C LYS A 157 -26.10 -0.30 5.29
N LYS A 158 -26.72 0.65 4.57
CA LYS A 158 -26.02 1.51 3.58
C LYS A 158 -24.79 2.18 4.23
N GLY A 159 -23.68 2.24 3.50
CA GLY A 159 -22.44 2.84 3.99
C GLY A 159 -21.57 1.92 4.85
N ALA A 160 -21.92 0.64 5.01
CA ALA A 160 -21.06 -0.33 5.69
C ALA A 160 -19.71 -0.47 4.94
N PRO A 161 -18.57 -0.38 5.63
CA PRO A 161 -17.26 -0.62 5.02
C PRO A 161 -17.16 -2.04 4.44
N VAL A 162 -16.41 -2.21 3.34
CA VAL A 162 -16.31 -3.50 2.61
C VAL A 162 -15.93 -4.65 3.54
N HIS A 163 -14.91 -4.49 4.39
CA HIS A 163 -14.48 -5.54 5.32
C HIS A 163 -15.53 -5.88 6.38
N VAL A 164 -16.41 -4.93 6.74
CA VAL A 164 -17.53 -5.21 7.65
C VAL A 164 -18.63 -5.98 6.93
N LYS A 165 -18.93 -5.62 5.67
CA LYS A 165 -19.84 -6.41 4.82
C LYS A 165 -19.33 -7.84 4.68
N SER A 166 -18.03 -8.00 4.38
CA SER A 166 -17.39 -9.31 4.26
C SER A 166 -17.54 -10.17 5.52
N ALA A 167 -17.39 -9.55 6.70
CA ALA A 167 -17.56 -10.23 7.99
C ALA A 167 -19.02 -10.61 8.27
N ILE A 168 -19.97 -9.75 7.90
CA ILE A 168 -21.41 -10.04 8.02
C ILE A 168 -21.77 -11.21 7.08
N ASN A 169 -21.30 -11.20 5.84
CA ASN A 169 -21.55 -12.28 4.87
C ASN A 169 -21.00 -13.62 5.38
N TYR A 170 -19.78 -13.64 5.96
CA TYR A 170 -19.22 -14.82 6.62
C TYR A 170 -20.16 -15.35 7.71
N ASN A 171 -20.59 -14.48 8.60
CA ASN A 171 -21.49 -14.84 9.72
C ASN A 171 -22.87 -15.35 9.24
N SER A 172 -23.35 -14.79 8.13
CA SER A 172 -24.62 -15.21 7.51
C SER A 172 -24.51 -16.62 6.94
N LEU A 173 -23.41 -16.97 6.29
CA LEU A 173 -23.18 -18.34 5.79
C LEU A 173 -23.06 -19.35 6.92
N LEU A 174 -22.37 -19.00 8.02
CA LEU A 174 -22.35 -19.87 9.21
C LEU A 174 -23.75 -20.15 9.74
N GLN A 175 -24.62 -19.16 9.71
CA GLN A 175 -26.00 -19.33 10.16
C GLN A 175 -26.82 -20.14 9.16
N HIS A 176 -26.66 -19.88 7.87
CA HIS A 176 -27.36 -20.58 6.80
C HIS A 176 -27.03 -22.08 6.77
N TRP A 177 -25.77 -22.46 6.98
CA TRP A 177 -25.33 -23.86 7.01
C TRP A 177 -25.42 -24.51 8.39
N TYR A 178 -25.98 -23.83 9.41
CA TYR A 178 -26.03 -24.29 10.80
C TYR A 178 -24.66 -24.61 11.43
N GLU A 179 -23.59 -24.04 10.87
CA GLU A 179 -22.21 -24.27 11.32
C GLU A 179 -21.80 -23.37 12.49
N GLY A 180 -22.68 -22.52 12.99
CA GLY A 180 -22.39 -21.56 14.07
C GLY A 180 -22.09 -22.20 15.44
N ARG A 181 -22.28 -23.53 15.60
CA ARG A 181 -21.86 -24.31 16.79
C ARG A 181 -20.43 -24.79 16.67
N LYS A 182 -19.94 -25.00 15.45
CA LYS A 182 -18.62 -25.55 15.16
C LYS A 182 -17.58 -24.47 14.91
N TYR A 183 -17.97 -23.36 14.29
CA TYR A 183 -17.09 -22.26 13.94
C TYR A 183 -17.51 -20.97 14.60
N GLU A 184 -16.53 -20.23 15.15
CA GLU A 184 -16.79 -18.93 15.76
C GLU A 184 -17.18 -17.88 14.72
N LYS A 185 -18.18 -17.09 15.04
CA LYS A 185 -18.56 -15.89 14.25
C LYS A 185 -17.46 -14.82 14.35
N ILE A 186 -17.29 -14.08 13.26
CA ILE A 186 -16.45 -12.88 13.27
C ILE A 186 -17.13 -11.81 14.12
N SER A 187 -16.40 -11.26 15.08
CA SER A 187 -16.83 -10.22 16.01
C SER A 187 -15.90 -9.01 15.96
N ASN A 188 -16.21 -7.97 16.76
CA ASN A 188 -15.31 -6.82 16.89
C ASN A 188 -13.95 -7.24 17.45
N GLY A 189 -12.88 -6.78 16.83
CA GLY A 189 -11.49 -7.13 17.18
C GLY A 189 -10.95 -8.33 16.43
N THR A 190 -11.77 -9.17 15.82
CA THR A 190 -11.31 -10.31 15.02
C THR A 190 -10.45 -9.81 13.85
N LYS A 191 -9.25 -10.40 13.71
CA LYS A 191 -8.41 -10.19 12.52
C LYS A 191 -8.92 -11.11 11.42
N ILE A 192 -9.18 -10.53 10.26
CA ILE A 192 -9.69 -11.24 9.09
C ILE A 192 -8.86 -10.92 7.86
N LYS A 193 -9.02 -11.74 6.84
CA LYS A 193 -8.73 -11.42 5.45
C LYS A 193 -10.05 -11.37 4.68
N TRP A 194 -10.13 -10.54 3.65
CA TRP A 194 -11.33 -10.44 2.83
C TRP A 194 -10.99 -10.29 1.36
N VAL A 195 -11.92 -10.76 0.52
CA VAL A 195 -11.81 -10.71 -0.95
C VAL A 195 -13.11 -10.24 -1.57
N TYR A 196 -13.02 -9.69 -2.80
CA TYR A 196 -14.18 -9.55 -3.68
C TYR A 196 -14.50 -10.91 -4.34
N LEU A 197 -15.77 -11.13 -4.59
CA LEU A 197 -16.29 -12.32 -5.28
C LEU A 197 -16.89 -11.94 -6.62
N LYS A 198 -16.77 -12.84 -7.59
CA LYS A 198 -17.59 -12.89 -8.80
C LYS A 198 -19.01 -13.29 -8.44
N ASP A 199 -19.90 -13.23 -9.42
CA ASP A 199 -21.27 -13.71 -9.27
C ASP A 199 -21.34 -15.12 -8.68
N ASN A 200 -22.21 -15.31 -7.70
CA ASN A 200 -22.36 -16.55 -6.94
C ASN A 200 -23.78 -16.72 -6.41
N GLU A 201 -24.10 -17.93 -5.99
CA GLU A 201 -25.44 -18.36 -5.55
C GLU A 201 -25.97 -17.59 -4.33
N PHE A 202 -25.11 -16.95 -3.55
CA PHE A 202 -25.50 -16.16 -2.37
C PHE A 202 -25.70 -14.67 -2.68
N GLY A 203 -25.38 -14.21 -3.90
CA GLY A 203 -25.42 -12.81 -4.29
C GLY A 203 -24.45 -11.92 -3.52
N PHE A 204 -23.38 -12.48 -2.93
CA PHE A 204 -22.37 -11.74 -2.18
C PHE A 204 -21.28 -11.17 -3.11
N ASP A 205 -21.02 -9.89 -3.00
CA ASP A 205 -19.95 -9.21 -3.70
C ASP A 205 -18.58 -9.30 -2.97
N THR A 206 -18.58 -9.79 -1.72
CA THR A 206 -17.39 -9.86 -0.88
C THR A 206 -17.57 -10.86 0.26
N ILE A 207 -16.49 -11.49 0.69
CA ILE A 207 -16.48 -12.44 1.82
C ILE A 207 -15.21 -12.29 2.65
N ALA A 208 -15.31 -12.55 3.95
CA ALA A 208 -14.19 -12.64 4.87
C ALA A 208 -13.85 -14.09 5.20
N TYR A 209 -12.66 -14.30 5.74
CA TYR A 209 -12.23 -15.52 6.41
C TYR A 209 -11.17 -15.17 7.46
N LYS A 210 -11.00 -16.04 8.45
CA LYS A 210 -10.07 -15.79 9.56
C LYS A 210 -8.63 -16.23 9.22
N GLY A 211 -8.51 -17.26 8.37
CA GLY A 211 -7.23 -17.89 8.01
C GLY A 211 -6.87 -19.06 8.93
N TYR A 212 -7.72 -19.36 9.90
CA TYR A 212 -7.66 -20.51 10.81
C TYR A 212 -9.08 -20.91 11.17
N GLU A 213 -9.35 -22.20 11.29
CA GLU A 213 -10.67 -22.73 11.70
C GLU A 213 -11.84 -22.10 10.91
N ASP A 214 -11.65 -21.95 9.60
CA ASP A 214 -12.72 -21.52 8.68
C ASP A 214 -13.47 -22.73 8.13
N PRO A 215 -14.79 -22.61 7.86
CA PRO A 215 -15.53 -23.67 7.18
C PRO A 215 -14.93 -23.99 5.80
N PRO A 216 -14.70 -25.25 5.45
CA PRO A 216 -14.19 -25.63 4.13
C PRO A 216 -15.02 -25.06 2.99
N GLN A 217 -16.35 -24.96 3.14
CA GLN A 217 -17.27 -24.41 2.15
C GLN A 217 -16.98 -22.92 1.84
N ILE A 218 -16.61 -22.12 2.85
CA ILE A 218 -16.21 -20.72 2.63
C ILE A 218 -14.90 -20.65 1.87
N LEU A 219 -13.91 -21.48 2.23
CA LEU A 219 -12.62 -21.50 1.54
C LEU A 219 -12.77 -21.97 0.08
N GLU A 220 -13.66 -22.92 -0.17
CA GLU A 220 -14.00 -23.38 -1.51
C GLU A 220 -14.72 -22.29 -2.32
N LEU A 221 -15.71 -21.60 -1.75
CA LEU A 221 -16.36 -20.45 -2.35
C LEU A 221 -15.33 -19.38 -2.76
N ILE A 222 -14.41 -19.04 -1.87
CA ILE A 222 -13.35 -18.06 -2.15
C ILE A 222 -12.47 -18.54 -3.29
N LYS A 223 -11.99 -19.78 -3.24
CA LYS A 223 -11.12 -20.36 -4.26
C LYS A 223 -11.76 -20.33 -5.65
N ASN A 224 -13.05 -20.64 -5.74
CA ASN A 224 -13.77 -20.76 -7.01
C ASN A 224 -14.31 -19.42 -7.52
N LYS A 225 -14.61 -18.46 -6.64
CA LYS A 225 -15.34 -17.23 -6.98
C LYS A 225 -14.57 -15.94 -6.70
N ILE A 226 -13.32 -15.97 -6.27
CA ILE A 226 -12.53 -14.75 -6.09
C ILE A 226 -12.47 -13.91 -7.39
N ASP A 227 -12.76 -12.63 -7.27
CA ASP A 227 -12.63 -11.66 -8.37
C ASP A 227 -11.25 -10.98 -8.33
N HIS A 228 -10.28 -11.61 -8.95
CA HIS A 228 -8.91 -11.09 -9.02
C HIS A 228 -8.84 -9.72 -9.70
N ASN A 229 -9.66 -9.47 -10.74
CA ASN A 229 -9.68 -8.19 -11.44
C ASN A 229 -10.16 -7.07 -10.52
N LYS A 230 -11.29 -7.28 -9.84
CA LYS A 230 -11.83 -6.30 -8.90
C LYS A 230 -10.90 -6.08 -7.71
N MET A 231 -10.23 -7.15 -7.21
CA MET A 231 -9.18 -7.03 -6.19
C MET A 231 -8.05 -6.13 -6.67
N TYR A 232 -7.55 -6.34 -7.89
CA TYR A 232 -6.48 -5.53 -8.48
C TYR A 232 -6.92 -4.08 -8.69
N GLU A 233 -8.03 -3.83 -9.36
CA GLU A 233 -8.49 -2.49 -9.69
C GLU A 233 -8.71 -1.63 -8.46
N GLN A 234 -9.41 -2.15 -7.45
CA GLN A 234 -9.67 -1.43 -6.21
C GLN A 234 -8.39 -1.17 -5.38
N ALA A 235 -7.41 -2.08 -5.46
CA ALA A 235 -6.16 -1.93 -4.73
C ALA A 235 -5.14 -1.05 -5.45
N MET A 236 -4.99 -1.18 -6.77
CA MET A 236 -3.81 -0.73 -7.50
C MET A 236 -4.04 0.49 -8.39
N SER A 237 -5.20 0.61 -9.07
CA SER A 237 -5.40 1.64 -10.10
C SER A 237 -5.10 3.04 -9.60
N LYS A 238 -5.68 3.45 -8.48
CA LYS A 238 -5.44 4.79 -7.91
C LYS A 238 -3.99 4.97 -7.42
N LYS A 239 -3.34 3.91 -6.90
CA LYS A 239 -2.00 4.00 -6.33
C LYS A 239 -0.92 4.07 -7.41
N LEU A 240 -1.06 3.26 -8.46
CA LEU A 240 -0.21 3.35 -9.64
C LEU A 240 -0.43 4.68 -10.36
N GLY A 241 -1.68 5.12 -10.50
CA GLY A 241 -1.99 6.44 -11.07
C GLY A 241 -1.24 7.58 -10.37
N MET A 242 -1.18 7.58 -9.04
CA MET A 242 -0.41 8.58 -8.29
C MET A 242 1.11 8.52 -8.55
N PHE A 243 1.68 7.32 -8.77
CA PHE A 243 3.10 7.19 -9.12
C PHE A 243 3.36 7.74 -10.51
N TYR A 244 2.50 7.39 -11.48
CA TYR A 244 2.60 7.87 -12.85
C TYR A 244 2.43 9.39 -12.95
N GLU A 245 1.46 9.95 -12.25
CA GLU A 245 1.24 11.40 -12.15
C GLU A 245 2.48 12.12 -11.57
N ALA A 246 3.06 11.59 -10.50
CA ALA A 246 4.26 12.17 -9.88
C ALA A 246 5.50 12.10 -10.79
N MET A 247 5.54 11.13 -11.72
CA MET A 247 6.58 11.00 -12.74
C MET A 247 6.28 11.79 -14.02
N GLY A 248 5.09 12.38 -14.13
CA GLY A 248 4.65 13.03 -15.38
C GLY A 248 4.43 12.05 -16.53
N TRP A 249 4.12 10.78 -16.21
CA TRP A 249 3.89 9.73 -17.20
C TRP A 249 2.42 9.63 -17.57
N ASP A 250 2.16 9.38 -18.84
CA ASP A 250 0.85 8.93 -19.30
C ASP A 250 0.51 7.56 -18.70
N GLY A 251 -0.77 7.15 -18.78
CA GLY A 251 -1.25 5.89 -18.23
C GLY A 251 -0.46 4.66 -18.71
N ILE A 252 -0.70 3.54 -18.04
CA ILE A 252 -0.06 2.25 -18.34
C ILE A 252 -0.41 1.85 -19.79
N VAL A 253 0.60 1.61 -20.62
CA VAL A 253 0.42 1.15 -21.99
C VAL A 253 0.48 -0.37 -22.04
N ASP A 254 -0.66 -1.02 -22.30
CA ASP A 254 -0.70 -2.45 -22.65
C ASP A 254 -0.45 -2.62 -24.15
N LYS A 255 0.76 -3.04 -24.51
CA LYS A 255 1.18 -3.20 -25.91
C LYS A 255 0.29 -4.17 -26.74
N GLN A 256 -0.35 -5.14 -26.09
CA GLN A 256 -1.28 -6.02 -26.80
C GLN A 256 -2.61 -5.36 -27.13
N GLN A 257 -3.14 -4.52 -26.26
CA GLN A 257 -4.36 -3.76 -26.57
C GLN A 257 -4.12 -2.70 -27.68
N SER A 258 -2.88 -2.22 -27.84
CA SER A 258 -2.56 -1.33 -28.95
C SER A 258 -2.46 -2.04 -30.29
N ILE A 259 -2.11 -3.33 -30.32
CA ILE A 259 -2.06 -4.15 -31.56
C ILE A 259 -3.47 -4.56 -32.00
N GLU A 260 -4.35 -4.95 -31.05
CA GLU A 260 -5.74 -5.31 -31.33
C GLU A 260 -6.60 -4.14 -31.85
N ARG A 261 -6.16 -2.88 -31.66
CA ARG A 261 -6.82 -1.68 -32.23
C ARG A 261 -6.42 -1.40 -33.69
N PHE A 262 -5.44 -2.12 -34.24
CA PHE A 262 -4.98 -1.99 -35.63
C PHE A 262 -5.49 -3.12 -36.53
N PHE A 263 -6.21 -4.08 -36.01
CA PHE A 263 -6.94 -5.13 -36.74
C PHE A 263 -8.44 -5.07 -36.39
#